data_6f5e41e5618adad04e526cb072eec8dc
#
_entry.id   6f5e41e5618adad04e526cb072eec8dc
#
_cell.length_a   1.000
_cell.length_b   1.000
_cell.length_c   1.000
_cell.angle_alpha   90.00
_cell.angle_beta   90.00
_cell.angle_gamma   90.00
#
_symmetry.space_group_name_H-M   'P 1'
#
loop_
_entity.id
_entity.type
_entity.pdbx_description
1 polymer ?
#
loop_
_entity_poly.entity_id
_entity_poly.type
_entity_poly.pdbx_seq_one_letter_code
_entity_poly.pdbx_strand_id
1 'polypeptide(L)'
;MKKIILISAALLFALTAINPISAWSQTQTKQSMNTIYEKRIYAIKVGEMAETKRLFTTLGWPAIAEGKFDKNVVGYFISDTGDLHQLIIILRFESDQDRRDFWKRLYADEKFMAFVKQFRPLIFSQNVQLMVSAPWGPQP
;
A
#
# COMPACT_ATOMS: atom_id res chain seq x y z
N MET A 1 54.82 53.65 -37.36
CA MET A 1 54.52 52.19 -37.44
C MET A 1 53.99 51.74 -36.09
N LYS A 2 52.67 51.54 -35.99
CA LYS A 2 52.02 51.12 -34.73
C LYS A 2 51.54 49.65 -34.92
N LYS A 3 52.10 48.75 -34.10
CA LYS A 3 51.69 47.33 -34.09
C LYS A 3 50.48 47.21 -33.22
N ILE A 4 49.38 46.65 -33.80
CA ILE A 4 48.16 46.32 -33.10
C ILE A 4 48.29 44.84 -32.64
N ILE A 5 48.23 44.61 -31.34
CA ILE A 5 48.22 43.29 -30.72
C ILE A 5 46.73 42.90 -30.53
N LEU A 6 46.24 41.84 -31.26
CA LEU A 6 44.95 41.25 -31.04
C LEU A 6 45.08 40.22 -29.91
N ILE A 7 44.36 40.45 -28.83
CA ILE A 7 44.19 39.48 -27.75
C ILE A 7 42.90 38.72 -28.02
N SER A 8 43.03 37.44 -28.39
CA SER A 8 41.90 36.52 -28.50
C SER A 8 41.52 36.00 -27.11
N ALA A 9 40.39 36.40 -26.61
CA ALA A 9 39.80 35.81 -25.40
C ALA A 9 39.00 34.52 -25.79
N ALA A 10 39.57 33.37 -25.46
CA ALA A 10 38.86 32.11 -25.56
C ALA A 10 37.92 31.93 -24.35
N LEU A 11 36.62 32.03 -24.59
CA LEU A 11 35.57 31.73 -23.59
C LEU A 11 35.39 30.21 -23.50
N LEU A 12 35.90 29.59 -22.43
CA LEU A 12 35.58 28.20 -22.10
C LEU A 12 34.20 28.15 -21.45
N PHE A 13 33.21 27.70 -22.21
CA PHE A 13 31.92 27.28 -21.65
C PHE A 13 32.06 25.88 -21.02
N ALA A 14 32.16 25.81 -19.69
CA ALA A 14 32.04 24.57 -18.98
C ALA A 14 30.54 24.19 -18.90
N LEU A 15 30.09 23.27 -19.75
CA LEU A 15 28.78 22.63 -19.63
C LEU A 15 28.82 21.70 -18.40
N THR A 16 28.30 22.17 -17.27
CA THR A 16 27.96 21.28 -16.15
C THR A 16 26.72 20.50 -16.50
N ALA A 17 26.90 19.26 -16.92
CA ALA A 17 25.79 18.30 -17.09
C ALA A 17 25.16 18.02 -15.72
N ILE A 18 24.03 18.66 -15.45
CA ILE A 18 23.19 18.34 -14.28
C ILE A 18 22.54 17.01 -14.57
N ASN A 19 23.01 15.94 -13.91
CA ASN A 19 22.43 14.61 -14.01
C ASN A 19 21.05 14.61 -13.31
N PRO A 20 19.91 14.51 -14.02
CA PRO A 20 18.59 14.52 -13.41
C PRO A 20 18.28 13.24 -12.60
N ILE A 21 19.12 12.21 -12.70
CA ILE A 21 18.91 10.91 -12.04
C ILE A 21 19.05 11.00 -10.52
N SER A 22 19.87 11.91 -10.00
CA SER A 22 20.09 12.03 -8.54
C SER A 22 18.95 12.73 -7.79
N ALA A 23 18.15 13.57 -8.46
CA ALA A 23 17.03 14.28 -7.83
C ALA A 23 15.82 13.37 -7.56
N TRP A 24 15.59 12.35 -8.40
CA TRP A 24 14.48 11.40 -8.23
C TRP A 24 14.69 10.43 -7.07
N SER A 25 15.96 10.11 -6.76
CA SER A 25 16.29 9.13 -5.71
C SER A 25 16.08 9.67 -4.30
N GLN A 26 16.24 10.98 -4.08
CA GLN A 26 16.18 11.56 -2.74
C GLN A 26 14.75 11.85 -2.26
N THR A 27 13.80 12.09 -3.16
CA THR A 27 12.40 12.37 -2.77
C THR A 27 11.66 11.09 -2.40
N GLN A 28 11.99 9.95 -3.00
CA GLN A 28 11.38 8.65 -2.68
C GLN A 28 11.87 8.06 -1.36
N THR A 29 13.12 8.31 -0.97
CA THR A 29 13.72 7.66 0.20
C THR A 29 13.16 8.14 1.53
N LYS A 30 12.59 9.35 1.59
CA LYS A 30 12.07 9.93 2.84
C LYS A 30 10.62 9.52 3.14
N GLN A 31 9.85 9.15 2.12
CA GLN A 31 8.44 8.75 2.26
C GLN A 31 8.26 7.26 2.55
N SER A 32 9.20 6.42 2.15
CA SER A 32 9.06 4.96 2.24
C SER A 32 9.40 4.35 3.61
N MET A 33 10.12 5.06 4.48
CA MET A 33 10.59 4.47 5.75
C MET A 33 9.52 4.34 6.84
N ASN A 34 8.37 4.99 6.71
CA ASN A 34 7.31 4.94 7.71
C ASN A 34 6.02 4.25 7.23
N THR A 35 5.88 4.04 5.91
CA THR A 35 4.67 3.39 5.38
C THR A 35 4.68 1.90 5.68
N ILE A 36 3.63 1.44 6.33
CA ILE A 36 3.44 0.03 6.70
C ILE A 36 2.33 -0.55 5.85
N TYR A 37 2.59 -1.72 5.29
CA TYR A 37 1.57 -2.54 4.65
C TYR A 37 1.24 -3.72 5.55
N GLU A 38 -0.05 -3.95 5.75
CA GLU A 38 -0.54 -5.12 6.47
C GLU A 38 -1.20 -6.08 5.48
N LYS A 39 -0.57 -7.23 5.27
CA LYS A 39 -1.14 -8.33 4.49
C LYS A 39 -1.84 -9.28 5.45
N ARG A 40 -3.15 -9.48 5.23
CA ARG A 40 -3.96 -10.47 5.93
C ARG A 40 -4.36 -11.58 4.99
N ILE A 41 -4.16 -12.80 5.41
CA ILE A 41 -4.56 -14.00 4.68
C ILE A 41 -5.55 -14.75 5.55
N TYR A 42 -6.77 -14.89 5.07
CA TYR A 42 -7.80 -15.72 5.68
C TYR A 42 -7.94 -16.99 4.86
N ALA A 43 -7.59 -18.14 5.44
CA ALA A 43 -7.96 -19.43 4.87
C ALA A 43 -9.45 -19.65 5.17
N ILE A 44 -10.24 -19.78 4.12
CA ILE A 44 -11.67 -19.98 4.20
C ILE A 44 -11.96 -21.49 4.22
N LYS A 45 -12.91 -21.94 5.01
CA LYS A 45 -13.35 -23.33 5.03
C LYS A 45 -13.78 -23.79 3.63
N VAL A 46 -13.51 -25.03 3.32
CA VAL A 46 -13.90 -25.63 2.03
C VAL A 46 -15.41 -25.52 1.84
N GLY A 47 -15.82 -25.01 0.68
CA GLY A 47 -17.21 -24.76 0.35
C GLY A 47 -17.73 -23.37 0.72
N GLU A 48 -17.05 -22.63 1.62
CA GLU A 48 -17.56 -21.36 2.17
C GLU A 48 -17.12 -20.10 1.39
N MET A 49 -16.38 -20.25 0.29
CA MET A 49 -15.90 -19.10 -0.48
C MET A 49 -17.05 -18.34 -1.16
N ALA A 50 -18.09 -19.01 -1.62
CA ALA A 50 -19.24 -18.34 -2.23
C ALA A 50 -19.97 -17.46 -1.21
N GLU A 51 -20.18 -17.95 0.00
CA GLU A 51 -20.81 -17.21 1.09
C GLU A 51 -19.88 -16.06 1.56
N THR A 52 -18.57 -16.30 1.63
CA THR A 52 -17.57 -15.26 1.89
C THR A 52 -17.71 -14.10 0.92
N LYS A 53 -17.75 -14.38 -0.40
CA LYS A 53 -17.94 -13.35 -1.43
C LYS A 53 -19.26 -12.60 -1.24
N ARG A 54 -20.35 -13.31 -0.98
CA ARG A 54 -21.67 -12.72 -0.75
C ARG A 54 -21.62 -11.75 0.45
N LEU A 55 -21.09 -12.19 1.59
CA LEU A 55 -21.01 -11.37 2.80
C LEU A 55 -20.15 -10.13 2.60
N PHE A 56 -19.00 -10.25 1.92
CA PHE A 56 -18.18 -9.08 1.60
C PHE A 56 -18.90 -8.10 0.69
N THR A 57 -19.61 -8.58 -0.33
CA THR A 57 -20.33 -7.72 -1.27
C THR A 57 -21.52 -7.01 -0.61
N THR A 58 -22.27 -7.71 0.25
CA THR A 58 -23.54 -7.19 0.77
C THR A 58 -23.41 -6.48 2.12
N LEU A 59 -22.39 -6.78 2.92
CA LEU A 59 -22.23 -6.25 4.28
C LEU A 59 -20.83 -5.66 4.51
N GLY A 60 -19.77 -6.43 4.20
CA GLY A 60 -18.42 -6.06 4.58
C GLY A 60 -17.92 -4.80 3.86
N TRP A 61 -17.96 -4.80 2.53
CA TRP A 61 -17.53 -3.64 1.75
C TRP A 61 -18.40 -2.39 1.97
N PRO A 62 -19.74 -2.47 2.00
CA PRO A 62 -20.56 -1.33 2.38
C PRO A 62 -20.19 -0.72 3.73
N ALA A 63 -19.99 -1.53 4.78
CA ALA A 63 -19.59 -1.04 6.10
C ALA A 63 -18.22 -0.34 6.06
N ILE A 64 -17.25 -0.91 5.33
CA ILE A 64 -15.91 -0.34 5.15
C ILE A 64 -15.99 1.01 4.42
N ALA A 65 -16.75 1.10 3.34
CA ALA A 65 -16.89 2.32 2.54
C ALA A 65 -17.63 3.44 3.31
N GLU A 66 -18.75 3.11 3.96
CA GLU A 66 -19.51 4.07 4.77
C GLU A 66 -18.71 4.61 5.96
N GLY A 67 -17.93 3.74 6.62
CA GLY A 67 -17.03 4.11 7.72
C GLY A 67 -15.76 4.84 7.25
N LYS A 68 -15.57 5.04 5.93
CA LYS A 68 -14.37 5.64 5.31
C LYS A 68 -13.07 4.90 5.64
N PHE A 69 -13.16 3.59 5.81
CA PHE A 69 -12.03 2.70 6.04
C PHE A 69 -11.39 2.24 4.72
N ASP A 70 -12.07 2.42 3.59
CA ASP A 70 -11.63 2.09 2.24
C ASP A 70 -10.33 2.80 1.83
N LYS A 71 -10.05 3.98 2.40
CA LYS A 71 -8.83 4.76 2.15
C LYS A 71 -7.54 4.02 2.49
N ASN A 72 -7.61 3.08 3.42
CA ASN A 72 -6.47 2.26 3.82
C ASN A 72 -6.37 0.95 3.02
N VAL A 73 -7.36 0.65 2.16
CA VAL A 73 -7.40 -0.60 1.40
C VAL A 73 -6.60 -0.46 0.12
N VAL A 74 -5.54 -1.25 -0.03
CA VAL A 74 -4.80 -1.42 -1.29
C VAL A 74 -5.54 -2.39 -2.21
N GLY A 75 -6.07 -3.49 -1.67
CA GLY A 75 -6.85 -4.43 -2.45
C GLY A 75 -7.30 -5.67 -1.68
N TYR A 76 -8.28 -6.34 -2.28
CA TYR A 76 -8.80 -7.65 -1.90
C TYR A 76 -8.50 -8.63 -3.03
N PHE A 77 -7.95 -9.78 -2.69
CA PHE A 77 -7.60 -10.82 -3.65
C PHE A 77 -8.14 -12.17 -3.18
N ILE A 78 -8.48 -13.01 -4.13
CA ILE A 78 -8.86 -14.40 -3.86
C ILE A 78 -7.86 -15.28 -4.59
N SER A 79 -7.35 -16.30 -3.92
CA SER A 79 -6.42 -17.24 -4.54
C SER A 79 -7.07 -17.97 -5.72
N ASP A 80 -6.35 -18.00 -6.84
CA ASP A 80 -6.73 -18.72 -8.05
C ASP A 80 -5.92 -20.03 -8.20
N THR A 81 -4.63 -19.96 -7.83
CA THR A 81 -3.69 -21.08 -7.85
C THR A 81 -2.91 -21.15 -6.55
N GLY A 82 -2.16 -22.24 -6.32
CA GLY A 82 -1.41 -22.46 -5.09
C GLY A 82 -2.33 -22.84 -3.93
N ASP A 83 -2.15 -22.22 -2.78
CA ASP A 83 -3.02 -22.41 -1.62
C ASP A 83 -4.40 -21.87 -1.93
N LEU A 84 -5.35 -22.77 -2.20
CA LEU A 84 -6.74 -22.42 -2.54
C LEU A 84 -7.52 -21.94 -1.32
N HIS A 85 -8.69 -21.38 -1.60
CA HIS A 85 -9.64 -20.88 -0.58
C HIS A 85 -9.07 -19.77 0.31
N GLN A 86 -8.16 -18.96 -0.20
CA GLN A 86 -7.65 -17.80 0.53
C GLN A 86 -8.34 -16.51 0.09
N LEU A 87 -8.72 -15.69 1.07
CA LEU A 87 -8.99 -14.27 0.90
C LEU A 87 -7.78 -13.49 1.43
N ILE A 88 -7.19 -12.66 0.59
CA ILE A 88 -6.01 -11.86 0.91
C ILE A 88 -6.43 -10.39 0.90
N ILE A 89 -6.11 -9.69 1.97
CA ILE A 89 -6.37 -8.25 2.12
C ILE A 89 -5.03 -7.56 2.29
N ILE A 90 -4.81 -6.49 1.53
CA ILE A 90 -3.65 -5.63 1.70
C ILE A 90 -4.13 -4.25 2.12
N LEU A 91 -3.62 -3.78 3.25
CA LEU A 91 -3.89 -2.46 3.82
C LEU A 91 -2.60 -1.64 3.84
N ARG A 92 -2.73 -0.31 3.74
CA ARG A 92 -1.64 0.65 3.80
C ARG A 92 -1.87 1.65 4.91
N PHE A 93 -0.83 1.94 5.69
CA PHE A 93 -0.84 2.87 6.82
C PHE A 93 0.39 3.77 6.78
N GLU A 94 0.24 5.03 7.16
CA GLU A 94 1.35 5.98 7.23
C GLU A 94 2.30 5.69 8.41
N SER A 95 1.82 4.98 9.45
CA SER A 95 2.59 4.61 10.64
C SER A 95 1.93 3.46 11.40
N ASP A 96 2.63 2.86 12.37
CA ASP A 96 2.04 1.85 13.27
C ASP A 96 0.95 2.44 14.16
N GLN A 97 1.05 3.74 14.54
CA GLN A 97 -0.01 4.40 15.28
C GLN A 97 -1.28 4.54 14.45
N ASP A 98 -1.17 4.98 13.18
CA ASP A 98 -2.29 5.05 12.23
C ASP A 98 -2.96 3.68 12.07
N ARG A 99 -2.17 2.61 11.95
CA ARG A 99 -2.66 1.23 11.89
C ARG A 99 -3.46 0.84 13.13
N ARG A 100 -2.94 1.14 14.34
CA ARG A 100 -3.63 0.85 15.61
C ARG A 100 -4.95 1.60 15.73
N ASP A 101 -4.94 2.87 15.37
CA ASP A 101 -6.13 3.73 15.42
C ASP A 101 -7.18 3.29 14.40
N PHE A 102 -6.76 2.85 13.20
CA PHE A 102 -7.63 2.25 12.20
C PHE A 102 -8.34 1.02 12.77
N TRP A 103 -7.62 0.05 13.33
CA TRP A 103 -8.23 -1.17 13.88
C TRP A 103 -9.14 -0.88 15.05
N LYS A 104 -8.78 0.07 15.93
CA LYS A 104 -9.61 0.49 17.05
C LYS A 104 -10.95 1.05 16.55
N ARG A 105 -10.93 1.92 15.54
CA ARG A 105 -12.15 2.50 14.95
C ARG A 105 -12.97 1.46 14.22
N LEU A 106 -12.34 0.60 13.43
CA LEU A 106 -13.02 -0.42 12.63
C LEU A 106 -13.75 -1.43 13.53
N TYR A 107 -13.14 -1.87 14.62
CA TYR A 107 -13.78 -2.78 15.58
C TYR A 107 -14.82 -2.10 16.49
N ALA A 108 -14.88 -0.79 16.51
CA ALA A 108 -15.95 -0.03 17.18
C ALA A 108 -17.15 0.24 16.24
N ASP A 109 -17.02 0.00 14.94
CA ASP A 109 -18.10 0.19 13.97
C ASP A 109 -19.11 -0.97 14.03
N GLU A 110 -20.36 -0.64 14.36
CA GLU A 110 -21.42 -1.65 14.54
C GLU A 110 -21.75 -2.42 13.25
N LYS A 111 -21.74 -1.75 12.09
CA LYS A 111 -22.02 -2.37 10.79
C LYS A 111 -20.94 -3.37 10.43
N PHE A 112 -19.67 -2.97 10.61
CA PHE A 112 -18.54 -3.84 10.40
C PHE A 112 -18.58 -5.05 11.36
N MET A 113 -18.91 -4.84 12.63
CA MET A 113 -19.02 -5.94 13.60
C MET A 113 -20.19 -6.88 13.31
N ALA A 114 -21.30 -6.39 12.76
CA ALA A 114 -22.38 -7.24 12.28
C ALA A 114 -21.94 -8.16 11.13
N PHE A 115 -21.13 -7.63 10.19
CA PHE A 115 -20.48 -8.41 9.15
C PHE A 115 -19.52 -9.46 9.75
N VAL A 116 -18.60 -9.02 10.63
CA VAL A 116 -17.60 -9.90 11.28
C VAL A 116 -18.24 -11.08 11.99
N LYS A 117 -19.39 -10.88 12.64
CA LYS A 117 -20.13 -11.94 13.33
C LYS A 117 -20.54 -13.08 12.37
N GLN A 118 -20.90 -12.74 11.13
CA GLN A 118 -21.29 -13.71 10.11
C GLN A 118 -20.07 -14.30 9.37
N PHE A 119 -19.03 -13.49 9.14
CA PHE A 119 -17.84 -13.91 8.42
C PHE A 119 -16.92 -14.82 9.24
N ARG A 120 -16.74 -14.52 10.53
CA ARG A 120 -15.81 -15.26 11.40
C ARG A 120 -16.01 -16.78 11.41
N PRO A 121 -17.23 -17.33 11.42
CA PRO A 121 -17.44 -18.78 11.36
C PRO A 121 -16.95 -19.46 10.09
N LEU A 122 -16.77 -18.72 8.98
CA LEU A 122 -16.31 -19.24 7.69
C LEU A 122 -14.79 -19.38 7.62
N ILE A 123 -14.07 -18.75 8.56
CA ILE A 123 -12.60 -18.74 8.59
C ILE A 123 -12.10 -20.04 9.21
N PHE A 124 -11.14 -20.69 8.53
CA PHE A 124 -10.39 -21.81 9.08
C PHE A 124 -9.15 -21.33 9.86
N SER A 125 -8.39 -20.41 9.27
CA SER A 125 -7.22 -19.81 9.93
C SER A 125 -6.96 -18.39 9.41
N GLN A 126 -6.18 -17.62 10.17
CA GLN A 126 -5.78 -16.26 9.81
C GLN A 126 -4.28 -16.09 10.01
N ASN A 127 -3.62 -15.45 9.04
CA ASN A 127 -2.24 -15.01 9.13
C ASN A 127 -2.17 -13.49 8.88
N VAL A 128 -1.29 -12.81 9.60
CA VAL A 128 -1.03 -11.36 9.43
C VAL A 128 0.45 -11.14 9.30
N GLN A 129 0.85 -10.40 8.27
CA GLN A 129 2.23 -10.01 8.01
C GLN A 129 2.30 -8.49 7.85
N LEU A 130 3.19 -7.86 8.61
CA LEU A 130 3.55 -6.45 8.42
C LEU A 130 4.75 -6.38 7.48
N MET A 131 4.69 -5.44 6.55
CA MET A 131 5.70 -5.23 5.51
C MET A 131 6.04 -3.74 5.45
N VAL A 132 7.24 -3.42 5.04
CA VAL A 132 7.65 -2.09 4.63
C VAL A 132 7.99 -2.12 3.15
N SER A 133 7.85 -0.99 2.48
CA SER A 133 8.23 -0.90 1.07
C SER A 133 9.72 -1.16 0.90
N ALA A 134 10.08 -1.87 -0.17
CA ALA A 134 11.47 -1.95 -0.59
C ALA A 134 11.97 -0.57 -1.04
N PRO A 135 13.25 -0.23 -0.80
CA PRO A 135 13.79 1.08 -1.18
C PRO A 135 13.93 1.28 -2.70
N TRP A 136 13.54 0.30 -3.48
CA TRP A 136 13.57 0.31 -4.94
C TRP A 136 12.22 -0.14 -5.51
N GLY A 137 11.89 0.34 -6.71
CA GLY A 137 10.68 -0.01 -7.43
C GLY A 137 9.49 0.88 -7.10
N PRO A 138 8.35 0.64 -7.77
CA PRO A 138 7.13 1.40 -7.52
C PRO A 138 6.56 1.11 -6.14
N GLN A 139 5.95 2.14 -5.55
CA GLN A 139 5.26 2.05 -4.28
C GLN A 139 3.75 2.03 -4.56
N PRO A 140 2.99 1.01 -4.10
CA PRO A 140 1.53 0.95 -4.28
C PRO A 140 0.79 1.97 -3.42
#